data_35332ff52d7d296066d2f2b7a8b4afd4
#
_entry.id   35332ff52d7d296066d2f2b7a8b4afd4
#
_cell.length_a   1.000
_cell.length_b   1.000
_cell.length_c   1.000
_cell.angle_alpha   90.00
_cell.angle_beta   90.00
_cell.angle_gamma   90.00
#
_symmetry.space_group_name_H-M   'P 1'
#
loop_
_entity.id
_entity.type
_entity.pdbx_description
1 polymer ?
#
loop_
_entity_poly.entity_id
_entity_poly.type
_entity_poly.pdbx_seq_one_letter_code
_entity_poly.pdbx_strand_id
1 'polypeptide(L)'
;MKKLLLSLIPFLAACAGEPPQNIGVQNGKLSSCPESPNCVSSNASDDTHRIEPIAANLDQIKRVLLGLNEANIISADSNYLHAE
;
A
#
# COMPACT_ATOMS: atom_id res chain seq x y z
N MET A 1 -38.35 -4.42 14.11
CA MET A 1 -37.42 -5.54 14.24
C MET A 1 -36.54 -5.70 13.01
N LYS A 2 -37.10 -5.64 11.81
CA LYS A 2 -36.31 -5.80 10.58
C LYS A 2 -35.30 -4.69 10.40
N LYS A 3 -35.53 -3.51 10.96
CA LYS A 3 -34.61 -2.37 10.87
C LYS A 3 -33.30 -2.60 11.62
N LEU A 4 -33.30 -3.43 12.64
CA LEU A 4 -32.08 -3.72 13.40
C LEU A 4 -31.08 -4.53 12.60
N LEU A 5 -31.55 -5.40 11.73
CA LEU A 5 -30.67 -6.19 10.87
C LEU A 5 -29.97 -5.34 9.84
N LEU A 6 -30.65 -4.31 9.32
CA LEU A 6 -30.06 -3.41 8.33
C LEU A 6 -28.96 -2.55 8.90
N SER A 7 -29.00 -2.23 10.19
CA SER A 7 -27.98 -1.38 10.80
C SER A 7 -26.63 -2.11 10.97
N LEU A 8 -26.60 -3.42 10.91
CA LEU A 8 -25.35 -4.19 11.02
C LEU A 8 -24.54 -4.16 9.72
N ILE A 9 -25.19 -4.00 8.57
CA ILE A 9 -24.52 -4.06 7.28
C ILE A 9 -23.49 -2.94 7.10
N PRO A 10 -23.80 -1.66 7.38
CA PRO A 10 -22.80 -0.58 7.28
C PRO A 10 -21.63 -0.80 8.24
N PHE A 11 -21.89 -1.36 9.40
CA PHE A 11 -20.82 -1.62 10.36
C PHE A 11 -19.84 -2.66 9.85
N LEU A 12 -20.30 -3.71 9.21
CA LEU A 12 -19.45 -4.72 8.61
C LEU A 12 -18.64 -4.17 7.45
N ALA A 13 -19.24 -3.27 6.65
CA ALA A 13 -18.52 -2.62 5.56
C ALA A 13 -17.37 -1.75 6.09
N ALA A 14 -17.56 -1.08 7.24
CA ALA A 14 -16.51 -0.28 7.85
C ALA A 14 -15.32 -1.13 8.29
N CYS A 15 -15.52 -2.40 8.63
CA CYS A 15 -14.44 -3.30 9.03
C CYS A 15 -13.55 -3.73 7.85
N ALA A 16 -14.01 -3.55 6.62
CA ALA A 16 -13.22 -3.90 5.44
C ALA A 16 -12.05 -2.96 5.20
N GLY A 17 -12.02 -1.81 5.88
CA GLY A 17 -10.97 -0.82 5.73
C GLY A 17 -11.13 0.01 4.46
N GLU A 18 -10.35 1.05 4.36
CA GLU A 18 -10.31 1.93 3.20
C GLU A 18 -8.92 1.91 2.59
N PRO A 19 -8.81 1.97 1.25
CA PRO A 19 -7.50 2.08 0.63
C PRO A 19 -6.85 3.42 0.98
N PRO A 20 -5.51 3.48 1.01
CA PRO A 20 -4.83 4.75 1.25
C PRO A 20 -5.15 5.74 0.13
N GLN A 21 -5.26 7.02 0.48
CA GLN A 21 -5.60 8.07 -0.47
C GLN A 21 -4.38 8.66 -1.16
N ASN A 22 -3.22 8.55 -0.55
CA ASN A 22 -1.98 9.14 -1.04
C ASN A 22 -1.11 8.10 -1.74
N ILE A 23 -1.68 7.39 -2.70
CA ILE A 23 -0.98 6.39 -3.49
C ILE A 23 -0.41 7.03 -4.76
N GLY A 24 0.60 6.39 -5.32
CA GLY A 24 1.21 6.81 -6.57
C GLY A 24 2.40 7.74 -6.38
N VAL A 25 2.92 8.20 -7.51
CA VAL A 25 4.09 9.06 -7.55
C VAL A 25 3.64 10.51 -7.75
N GLN A 26 4.13 11.41 -6.89
CA GLN A 26 3.88 12.84 -6.98
C GLN A 26 5.22 13.56 -6.97
N ASN A 27 5.45 14.41 -7.96
CA ASN A 27 6.70 15.14 -8.11
C ASN A 27 7.92 14.20 -8.15
N GLY A 28 7.77 13.04 -8.78
CA GLY A 28 8.84 12.05 -8.91
C GLY A 28 9.12 11.21 -7.68
N LYS A 29 8.32 11.33 -6.63
CA LYS A 29 8.52 10.61 -5.37
C LYS A 29 7.23 10.01 -4.85
N LEU A 30 7.37 8.94 -4.10
CA LEU A 30 6.26 8.39 -3.33
C LEU A 30 5.95 9.29 -2.14
N SER A 31 4.72 9.22 -1.66
CA SER A 31 4.29 9.99 -0.48
C SER A 31 5.10 9.58 0.75
N SER A 32 5.25 10.52 1.68
CA SER A 32 5.90 10.26 2.96
C SER A 32 5.07 9.31 3.81
N CYS A 33 5.74 8.54 4.67
CA CYS A 33 5.05 7.75 5.67
C CYS A 33 4.29 8.65 6.65
N PRO A 34 3.06 8.27 7.04
CA PRO A 34 2.43 8.90 8.20
C PRO A 34 3.18 8.51 9.48
N GLU A 35 2.81 9.07 10.60
CA GLU A 35 3.46 8.79 11.88
C GLU A 35 3.14 7.41 12.45
N SER A 36 2.54 6.53 11.66
CA SER A 36 2.23 5.18 12.12
C SER A 36 3.47 4.30 12.11
N PRO A 37 3.59 3.33 13.04
CA PRO A 37 4.77 2.48 13.11
C PRO A 37 4.84 1.41 12.00
N ASN A 38 3.80 1.22 11.25
CA ASN A 38 3.73 0.17 10.22
C ASN A 38 4.08 0.66 8.81
N CYS A 39 4.75 1.79 8.70
CA CYS A 39 5.17 2.35 7.41
C CYS A 39 6.67 2.54 7.38
N VAL A 40 7.30 2.11 6.30
CA VAL A 40 8.71 2.38 6.05
C VAL A 40 8.89 2.89 4.62
N SER A 41 9.92 3.70 4.40
CA SER A 41 10.20 4.28 3.10
C SER A 41 11.68 4.53 2.93
N SER A 42 12.21 4.30 1.74
CA SER A 42 13.59 4.64 1.42
C SER A 42 13.81 6.16 1.34
N ASN A 43 12.72 6.95 1.24
CA ASN A 43 12.79 8.41 1.21
C ASN A 43 12.65 9.04 2.60
N ALA A 44 12.40 8.26 3.64
CA ALA A 44 12.24 8.79 4.99
C ALA A 44 13.57 9.33 5.51
N SER A 45 13.52 10.45 6.23
CA SER A 45 14.69 11.06 6.84
C SER A 45 14.90 10.59 8.28
N ASP A 46 13.87 10.05 8.93
CA ASP A 46 13.95 9.58 10.30
C ASP A 46 14.24 8.08 10.36
N ASP A 47 14.99 7.66 11.36
CA ASP A 47 15.45 6.28 11.49
C ASP A 47 14.31 5.29 11.69
N THR A 48 13.21 5.72 12.27
CA THR A 48 12.09 4.83 12.58
C THR A 48 11.31 4.41 11.33
N HIS A 49 11.35 5.20 10.26
CA HIS A 49 10.60 4.93 9.03
C HIS A 49 11.50 4.66 7.83
N ARG A 50 12.80 4.73 7.99
CA ARG A 50 13.72 4.56 6.87
C ARG A 50 14.09 3.12 6.65
N ILE A 51 14.08 2.69 5.37
CA ILE A 51 14.68 1.44 4.93
C ILE A 51 15.63 1.74 3.77
N GLU A 52 16.57 0.84 3.55
CA GLU A 52 17.45 0.95 2.40
C GLU A 52 16.71 0.67 1.11
N PRO A 53 17.00 1.40 0.03
CA PRO A 53 16.44 1.07 -1.27
C PRO A 53 16.82 -0.34 -1.71
N ILE A 54 15.93 -0.99 -2.43
CA ILE A 54 16.21 -2.31 -2.99
C ILE A 54 17.00 -2.13 -4.28
N ALA A 55 18.13 -2.84 -4.40
CA ALA A 55 18.98 -2.76 -5.58
C ALA A 55 18.43 -3.65 -6.70
N ALA A 56 17.26 -3.27 -7.24
CA ALA A 56 16.60 -4.00 -8.30
C ALA A 56 15.73 -3.01 -9.11
N ASN A 57 15.46 -3.36 -10.37
CA ASN A 57 14.52 -2.57 -11.15
C ASN A 57 13.08 -3.08 -10.95
N LEU A 58 12.10 -2.30 -11.43
CA LEU A 58 10.70 -2.64 -11.23
C LEU A 58 10.30 -3.95 -11.91
N ASP A 59 10.88 -4.28 -13.05
CA ASP A 59 10.59 -5.54 -13.73
C ASP A 59 11.01 -6.74 -12.91
N GLN A 60 12.17 -6.66 -12.27
CA GLN A 60 12.66 -7.74 -11.40
C GLN A 60 11.76 -7.91 -10.19
N ILE A 61 11.36 -6.81 -9.57
CA ILE A 61 10.47 -6.83 -8.40
C ILE A 61 9.11 -7.39 -8.81
N LYS A 62 8.60 -6.97 -9.96
CA LYS A 62 7.31 -7.46 -10.46
C LYS A 62 7.31 -8.97 -10.68
N ARG A 63 8.40 -9.51 -11.23
CA ARG A 63 8.51 -10.96 -11.44
C ARG A 63 8.48 -11.73 -10.13
N VAL A 64 9.17 -11.21 -9.11
CA VAL A 64 9.15 -11.84 -7.79
C VAL A 64 7.74 -11.81 -7.22
N LEU A 65 7.06 -10.68 -7.29
CA LEU A 65 5.70 -10.55 -6.77
C LEU A 65 4.70 -11.47 -7.48
N LEU A 66 4.85 -11.63 -8.79
CA LEU A 66 3.97 -12.53 -9.56
C LEU A 66 4.15 -13.99 -9.14
N GLY A 67 5.30 -14.35 -8.59
CA GLY A 67 5.56 -15.69 -8.07
C GLY A 67 5.06 -15.91 -6.64
N LEU A 68 4.58 -14.87 -5.97
CA LEU A 68 4.08 -14.96 -4.60
C LEU A 68 2.56 -15.07 -4.60
N ASN A 69 2.02 -16.11 -3.97
CA ASN A 69 0.58 -16.31 -3.90
C ASN A 69 -0.14 -15.27 -3.04
N GLU A 70 0.60 -14.61 -2.15
CA GLU A 70 0.03 -13.68 -1.18
C GLU A 70 0.09 -12.23 -1.65
N ALA A 71 0.72 -11.97 -2.78
CA ALA A 71 0.86 -10.62 -3.30
C ALA A 71 -0.06 -10.40 -4.49
N ASN A 72 -0.75 -9.26 -4.49
CA ASN A 72 -1.61 -8.83 -5.59
C ASN A 72 -1.06 -7.53 -6.17
N ILE A 73 -0.80 -7.51 -7.47
CA ILE A 73 -0.38 -6.29 -8.14
C ILE A 73 -1.63 -5.48 -8.47
N ILE A 74 -1.71 -4.29 -7.87
CA ILE A 74 -2.86 -3.39 -8.04
C ILE A 74 -2.67 -2.52 -9.27
N SER A 75 -1.45 -1.97 -9.45
CA SER A 75 -1.12 -1.20 -10.64
C SER A 75 0.35 -1.33 -10.94
N ALA A 76 0.69 -1.21 -12.22
CA ALA A 76 2.08 -1.30 -12.66
C ALA A 76 2.25 -0.48 -13.95
N ASP A 77 3.28 0.36 -13.97
CA ASP A 77 3.73 1.04 -15.17
C ASP A 77 5.25 1.07 -15.19
N SER A 78 5.85 1.84 -16.09
CA SER A 78 7.29 1.85 -16.24
C SER A 78 8.04 2.45 -15.04
N ASN A 79 7.36 3.26 -14.22
CA ASN A 79 7.99 4.00 -13.11
C ASN A 79 7.38 3.72 -11.76
N TYR A 80 6.33 2.93 -11.69
CA TYR A 80 5.58 2.75 -10.45
C TYR A 80 4.98 1.35 -10.38
N LEU A 81 5.05 0.76 -9.20
CA LEU A 81 4.47 -0.56 -8.93
C LEU A 81 3.78 -0.50 -7.58
N HIS A 82 2.52 -0.88 -7.54
CA HIS A 82 1.72 -0.96 -6.33
C HIS A 82 1.23 -2.40 -6.17
N ALA A 83 1.59 -3.02 -5.06
CA ALA A 83 1.16 -4.37 -4.73
C ALA A 83 0.71 -4.44 -3.27
N GLU A 84 -0.21 -5.35 -3.01
CA GLU A 84 -0.72 -5.60 -1.67
C GLU A 84 -0.76 -7.07 -1.35
#